data_5be908094ad5e4ef7bc32a361f5d4147
#
_entry.id   5be908094ad5e4ef7bc32a361f5d4147
#
_cell.length_a   1.000
_cell.length_b   1.000
_cell.length_c   1.000
_cell.angle_alpha   90.00
_cell.angle_beta   90.00
_cell.angle_gamma   90.00
#
_symmetry.space_group_name_H-M   'P 1'
#
loop_
_entity.id
_entity.type
_entity.pdbx_description
1 polymer ?
#
loop_
_entity_poly.entity_id
_entity_poly.type
_entity_poly.pdbx_seq_one_letter_code
_entity_poly.pdbx_strand_id
1 'polypeptide(L)'
;MNDRDSEITAAVLRERAKLWSFIRRRVPDPGEAEDILQGVFFDFVRAYRLPEPIEQAAAWLFRVARNRLIDRFRKNRSLPATEMLSHSDIDESDYWLDLALPPIDTGPEAMYARSAVLMTMQQALDELPAEQREVFVAHELDGQSFKDIAARTGVAVNTLLARKRYAVLSLRARLHTVHAEWDL
;
A
#
# COMPACT_ATOMS: atom_id res chain seq x y z
N MET A 1 -9.02 22.68 -22.78
CA MET A 1 -8.51 21.78 -21.75
C MET A 1 -8.93 20.38 -22.18
N ASN A 2 -7.98 19.49 -22.43
CA ASN A 2 -8.26 18.18 -23.03
C ASN A 2 -8.95 17.31 -21.99
N ASP A 3 -9.91 16.48 -22.39
CA ASP A 3 -10.69 15.60 -21.49
C ASP A 3 -9.77 14.75 -20.59
N ARG A 4 -8.68 14.25 -21.17
CA ARG A 4 -7.63 13.51 -20.45
C ARG A 4 -6.91 14.32 -19.37
N ASP A 5 -6.65 15.61 -19.58
CA ASP A 5 -5.99 16.45 -18.56
C ASP A 5 -6.92 16.69 -17.37
N SER A 6 -8.23 16.73 -17.61
CA SER A 6 -9.24 16.85 -16.56
C SER A 6 -9.32 15.56 -15.72
N GLU A 7 -9.28 14.39 -16.37
CA GLU A 7 -9.26 13.08 -15.69
C GLU A 7 -8.00 12.88 -14.85
N ILE A 8 -6.81 13.23 -15.37
CA ILE A 8 -5.55 13.21 -14.65
C ILE A 8 -5.66 14.07 -13.38
N THR A 9 -6.11 15.32 -13.53
CA THR A 9 -6.23 16.26 -12.42
C THR A 9 -7.18 15.73 -11.35
N ALA A 10 -8.34 15.21 -11.74
CA ALA A 10 -9.31 14.62 -10.83
C ALA A 10 -8.73 13.42 -10.06
N ALA A 11 -8.02 12.51 -10.75
CA ALA A 11 -7.38 11.36 -10.13
C ALA A 11 -6.30 11.78 -9.11
N VAL A 12 -5.44 12.74 -9.47
CA VAL A 12 -4.39 13.27 -8.60
C VAL A 12 -4.98 13.91 -7.35
N LEU A 13 -6.00 14.77 -7.50
CA LEU A 13 -6.63 15.44 -6.36
C LEU A 13 -7.29 14.44 -5.42
N ARG A 14 -7.97 13.44 -5.96
CA ARG A 14 -8.67 12.41 -5.17
C ARG A 14 -7.71 11.56 -4.35
N GLU A 15 -6.57 11.14 -4.92
CA GLU A 15 -5.67 10.18 -4.29
C GLU A 15 -4.52 10.86 -3.50
N ARG A 16 -4.32 12.18 -3.64
CA ARG A 16 -3.18 12.89 -3.06
C ARG A 16 -3.06 12.70 -1.55
N ALA A 17 -4.14 12.89 -0.81
CA ALA A 17 -4.11 12.83 0.65
C ALA A 17 -3.80 11.41 1.16
N LYS A 18 -4.35 10.37 0.50
CA LYS A 18 -4.07 8.98 0.82
C LYS A 18 -2.61 8.62 0.50
N LEU A 19 -2.12 9.01 -0.68
CA LEU A 19 -0.72 8.80 -1.08
C LEU A 19 0.26 9.51 -0.14
N TRP A 20 -0.04 10.75 0.21
CA TRP A 20 0.77 11.50 1.18
C TRP A 20 0.87 10.76 2.51
N SER A 21 -0.26 10.33 3.08
CA SER A 21 -0.30 9.56 4.32
C SER A 21 0.48 8.25 4.22
N PHE A 22 0.37 7.55 3.09
CA PHE A 22 1.12 6.33 2.81
C PHE A 22 2.63 6.54 2.81
N ILE A 23 3.11 7.59 2.11
CA ILE A 23 4.53 7.92 2.01
C ILE A 23 5.06 8.41 3.36
N ARG A 24 4.32 9.31 4.05
CA ARG A 24 4.74 9.89 5.34
C ARG A 24 4.91 8.87 6.45
N ARG A 25 4.13 7.81 6.46
CA ARG A 25 4.33 6.71 7.44
C ARG A 25 5.67 5.99 7.27
N ARG A 26 6.26 6.05 6.07
CA ARG A 26 7.48 5.32 5.69
C ARG A 26 8.70 6.21 5.53
N VAL A 27 8.49 7.51 5.38
CA VAL A 27 9.55 8.53 5.19
C VAL A 27 9.35 9.62 6.23
N PRO A 28 10.20 9.65 7.29
CA PRO A 28 10.08 10.62 8.37
C PRO A 28 10.35 12.07 7.95
N ASP A 29 11.20 12.29 6.94
CA ASP A 29 11.50 13.63 6.42
C ASP A 29 10.37 14.13 5.50
N PRO A 30 9.73 15.29 5.79
CA PRO A 30 8.64 15.81 5.00
C PRO A 30 9.04 16.24 3.58
N GLY A 31 10.24 16.81 3.42
CA GLY A 31 10.75 17.24 2.12
C GLY A 31 10.96 16.06 1.19
N GLU A 32 11.61 15.02 1.69
CA GLU A 32 11.83 13.80 0.95
C GLU A 32 10.52 13.06 0.61
N ALA A 33 9.55 13.08 1.52
CA ALA A 33 8.22 12.52 1.26
C ALA A 33 7.50 13.28 0.14
N GLU A 34 7.60 14.61 0.10
CA GLU A 34 7.04 15.43 -0.97
C GLU A 34 7.72 15.17 -2.32
N ASP A 35 9.04 14.99 -2.35
CA ASP A 35 9.78 14.65 -3.57
C ASP A 35 9.31 13.29 -4.14
N ILE A 36 9.08 12.31 -3.27
CA ILE A 36 8.55 11.01 -3.69
C ILE A 36 7.14 11.18 -4.25
N LEU A 37 6.27 11.93 -3.57
CA LEU A 37 4.89 12.16 -4.01
C LEU A 37 4.84 12.86 -5.37
N GLN A 38 5.64 13.91 -5.56
CA GLN A 38 5.74 14.63 -6.84
C GLN A 38 6.25 13.70 -7.94
N GLY A 39 7.26 12.87 -7.64
CA GLY A 39 7.77 11.89 -8.58
C GLY A 39 6.72 10.86 -9.00
N VAL A 40 5.87 10.40 -8.08
CA VAL A 40 4.75 9.49 -8.39
C VAL A 40 3.75 10.15 -9.33
N PHE A 41 3.38 11.39 -9.08
CA PHE A 41 2.46 12.12 -9.97
C PHE A 41 3.06 12.44 -11.33
N PHE A 42 4.36 12.74 -11.38
CA PHE A 42 5.05 12.92 -12.65
C PHE A 42 5.01 11.66 -13.53
N ASP A 43 5.30 10.50 -12.92
CA ASP A 43 5.21 9.21 -13.62
C ASP A 43 3.79 8.90 -14.05
N PHE A 44 2.78 9.24 -13.23
CA PHE A 44 1.37 9.05 -13.57
C PHE A 44 0.96 9.87 -14.79
N VAL A 45 1.26 11.17 -14.79
CA VAL A 45 0.96 12.06 -15.94
C VAL A 45 1.63 11.54 -17.21
N ARG A 46 2.87 11.07 -17.10
CA ARG A 46 3.62 10.52 -18.24
C ARG A 46 2.98 9.22 -18.74
N ALA A 47 2.62 8.31 -17.85
CA ALA A 47 2.02 7.02 -18.20
C ALA A 47 0.61 7.19 -18.76
N TYR A 48 -0.19 8.10 -18.20
CA TYR A 48 -1.57 8.35 -18.67
C TYR A 48 -1.66 8.94 -20.08
N ARG A 49 -0.57 9.55 -20.56
CA ARG A 49 -0.45 10.06 -21.94
C ARG A 49 -0.09 8.99 -22.96
N LEU A 50 0.28 7.78 -22.53
CA LEU A 50 0.54 6.65 -23.41
C LEU A 50 -0.78 6.08 -23.97
N PRO A 51 -0.73 5.34 -25.09
CA PRO A 51 -1.93 4.77 -25.71
C PRO A 51 -2.68 3.75 -24.85
N GLU A 52 -1.99 3.09 -23.95
CA GLU A 52 -2.57 2.09 -23.03
C GLU A 52 -3.26 2.80 -21.86
N PRO A 53 -4.58 2.60 -21.68
CA PRO A 53 -5.31 3.24 -20.60
C PRO A 53 -4.93 2.67 -19.24
N ILE A 54 -4.77 3.55 -18.25
CA ILE A 54 -4.66 3.14 -16.84
C ILE A 54 -6.08 2.95 -16.32
N GLU A 55 -6.55 1.70 -16.27
CA GLU A 55 -7.91 1.38 -15.83
C GLU A 55 -8.15 1.69 -14.35
N GLN A 56 -7.13 1.54 -13.50
CA GLN A 56 -7.19 1.75 -12.06
C GLN A 56 -6.10 2.73 -11.58
N ALA A 57 -6.40 4.02 -11.67
CA ALA A 57 -5.46 5.08 -11.34
C ALA A 57 -4.93 4.98 -9.90
N ALA A 58 -5.80 4.71 -8.92
CA ALA A 58 -5.40 4.55 -7.51
C ALA A 58 -4.39 3.42 -7.35
N ALA A 59 -4.71 2.22 -7.82
CA ALA A 59 -3.84 1.05 -7.75
C ALA A 59 -2.47 1.30 -8.39
N TRP A 60 -2.47 1.94 -9.55
CA TRP A 60 -1.24 2.30 -10.26
C TRP A 60 -0.37 3.28 -9.46
N LEU A 61 -0.97 4.35 -8.90
CA LEU A 61 -0.29 5.36 -8.10
C LEU A 61 0.38 4.76 -6.86
N PHE A 62 -0.34 3.92 -6.11
CA PHE A 62 0.22 3.26 -4.91
C PHE A 62 1.33 2.28 -5.26
N ARG A 63 1.22 1.54 -6.37
CA ARG A 63 2.28 0.67 -6.87
C ARG A 63 3.56 1.44 -7.16
N VAL A 64 3.46 2.58 -7.87
CA VAL A 64 4.62 3.42 -8.18
C VAL A 64 5.21 4.04 -6.91
N ALA A 65 4.38 4.53 -5.98
CA ALA A 65 4.83 5.05 -4.71
C ALA A 65 5.63 4.00 -3.92
N ARG A 66 5.13 2.75 -3.85
CA ARG A 66 5.83 1.65 -3.20
C ARG A 66 7.17 1.35 -3.87
N ASN A 67 7.22 1.25 -5.18
CA ASN A 67 8.47 0.99 -5.91
C ASN A 67 9.51 2.07 -5.60
N ARG A 68 9.14 3.35 -5.60
CA ARG A 68 10.03 4.45 -5.24
C ARG A 68 10.52 4.37 -3.79
N LEU A 69 9.66 3.96 -2.86
CA LEU A 69 10.04 3.73 -1.47
C LEU A 69 11.04 2.57 -1.34
N ILE A 70 10.80 1.45 -2.03
CA ILE A 70 11.72 0.30 -2.04
C ILE A 70 13.08 0.71 -2.60
N ASP A 71 13.12 1.41 -3.75
CA ASP A 71 14.36 1.88 -4.36
C ASP A 71 15.14 2.84 -3.44
N ARG A 72 14.43 3.71 -2.73
CA ARG A 72 15.01 4.58 -1.71
C ARG A 72 15.65 3.78 -0.56
N PHE A 73 14.91 2.84 0.01
CA PHE A 73 15.45 2.00 1.10
C PHE A 73 16.64 1.17 0.65
N ARG A 74 16.64 0.68 -0.59
CA ARG A 74 17.79 -0.03 -1.19
C ARG A 74 19.00 0.89 -1.31
N LYS A 75 18.81 2.09 -1.82
CA LYS A 75 19.90 3.09 -1.98
C LYS A 75 20.53 3.45 -0.62
N ASN A 76 19.72 3.58 0.42
CA ASN A 76 20.20 3.91 1.76
C ASN A 76 20.88 2.74 2.49
N ARG A 77 20.64 1.48 2.07
CA ARG A 77 21.22 0.28 2.71
C ARG A 77 22.44 -0.30 1.99
N SER A 78 22.87 0.22 0.86
CA SER A 78 24.00 -0.33 0.05
C SER A 78 23.90 -1.84 -0.22
N LEU A 79 22.68 -2.38 -0.43
CA LEU A 79 22.46 -3.81 -0.69
C LEU A 79 22.66 -4.14 -2.17
N PRO A 80 23.30 -5.32 -2.50
CA PRO A 80 23.56 -5.71 -3.88
C PRO A 80 22.27 -5.97 -4.68
N ALA A 81 22.34 -5.68 -5.99
CA ALA A 81 21.22 -5.72 -6.94
C ALA A 81 20.59 -7.12 -7.18
N THR A 82 21.12 -8.18 -6.59
CA THR A 82 20.74 -9.58 -6.85
C THR A 82 19.48 -10.05 -6.11
N GLU A 83 18.87 -9.21 -5.27
CA GLU A 83 17.64 -9.56 -4.53
C GLU A 83 16.40 -8.87 -5.13
N MET A 84 16.31 -8.85 -6.45
CA MET A 84 15.08 -8.46 -7.14
C MET A 84 14.02 -9.54 -6.89
N LEU A 85 13.09 -9.25 -5.97
CA LEU A 85 11.74 -9.81 -6.10
C LEU A 85 11.24 -9.35 -7.47
N SER A 86 10.89 -10.32 -8.30
CA SER A 86 10.38 -10.09 -9.65
C SER A 86 9.24 -9.08 -9.57
N HIS A 87 9.22 -8.12 -10.47
CA HIS A 87 8.17 -7.07 -10.58
C HIS A 87 6.74 -7.65 -10.75
N SER A 88 6.63 -8.96 -10.99
CA SER A 88 5.37 -9.69 -11.14
C SER A 88 4.69 -10.08 -9.82
N ASP A 89 5.38 -10.00 -8.68
CA ASP A 89 4.85 -10.43 -7.38
C ASP A 89 4.30 -9.28 -6.52
N ILE A 90 4.23 -8.06 -7.06
CA ILE A 90 3.56 -6.94 -6.41
C ILE A 90 2.07 -7.07 -6.71
N ASP A 91 1.41 -7.93 -5.95
CA ASP A 91 -0.04 -8.08 -5.98
C ASP A 91 -0.70 -6.80 -5.46
N GLU A 92 -1.87 -6.44 -6.03
CA GLU A 92 -2.76 -5.38 -5.49
C GLU A 92 -3.03 -5.54 -3.99
N SER A 93 -2.77 -6.75 -3.46
CA SER A 93 -2.87 -7.07 -2.04
C SER A 93 -1.90 -6.30 -1.15
N ASP A 94 -0.85 -5.68 -1.69
CA ASP A 94 0.22 -5.07 -0.88
C ASP A 94 -0.07 -3.65 -0.38
N TYR A 95 -1.04 -2.95 -0.96
CA TYR A 95 -1.40 -1.56 -0.58
C TYR A 95 -2.88 -1.36 -0.28
N TRP A 96 -3.65 -2.45 -0.29
CA TRP A 96 -5.08 -2.41 -0.04
C TRP A 96 -5.45 -1.76 1.30
N LEU A 97 -4.62 -1.95 2.35
CA LEU A 97 -4.85 -1.34 3.66
C LEU A 97 -4.75 0.19 3.61
N ASP A 98 -3.79 0.70 2.84
CA ASP A 98 -3.62 2.15 2.66
C ASP A 98 -4.76 2.75 1.83
N LEU A 99 -5.34 1.98 0.91
CA LEU A 99 -6.54 2.37 0.18
C LEU A 99 -7.79 2.33 1.08
N ALA A 100 -7.84 1.37 2.01
CA ALA A 100 -8.97 1.19 2.92
C ALA A 100 -9.00 2.24 4.04
N LEU A 101 -7.84 2.79 4.46
CA LEU A 101 -7.78 3.76 5.54
C LEU A 101 -8.09 5.18 5.05
N PRO A 102 -9.01 5.91 5.70
CA PRO A 102 -9.21 7.34 5.44
C PRO A 102 -7.91 8.14 5.64
N PRO A 103 -7.72 9.27 4.93
CA PRO A 103 -6.57 10.17 5.12
C PRO A 103 -6.45 10.66 6.57
N ILE A 104 -5.21 10.94 7.01
CA ILE A 104 -4.93 11.33 8.41
C ILE A 104 -5.48 12.74 8.73
N ASP A 105 -5.48 13.64 7.74
CA ASP A 105 -5.75 15.09 7.94
C ASP A 105 -7.20 15.50 7.62
N THR A 106 -8.14 14.60 7.70
CA THR A 106 -9.55 14.88 7.48
C THR A 106 -10.30 14.90 8.81
N GLY A 107 -11.17 15.87 9.01
CA GLY A 107 -11.87 16.23 10.24
C GLY A 107 -12.44 15.12 11.16
N PRO A 108 -13.27 15.47 12.16
CA PRO A 108 -13.72 14.52 13.20
C PRO A 108 -14.40 13.27 12.67
N GLU A 109 -15.18 13.38 11.59
CA GLU A 109 -15.89 12.25 10.96
C GLU A 109 -14.91 11.23 10.37
N ALA A 110 -13.86 11.70 9.71
CA ALA A 110 -12.84 10.80 9.16
C ALA A 110 -11.97 10.14 10.26
N MET A 111 -11.76 10.83 11.38
CA MET A 111 -11.13 10.23 12.56
C MET A 111 -11.98 9.10 13.14
N TYR A 112 -13.30 9.28 13.19
CA TYR A 112 -14.22 8.26 13.67
C TYR A 112 -14.26 7.05 12.71
N ALA A 113 -14.43 7.32 11.41
CA ALA A 113 -14.39 6.28 10.37
C ALA A 113 -13.06 5.50 10.39
N ARG A 114 -11.94 6.21 10.55
CA ARG A 114 -10.63 5.57 10.69
C ARG A 114 -10.55 4.68 11.93
N SER A 115 -11.08 5.12 13.06
CA SER A 115 -11.12 4.31 14.29
C SER A 115 -11.95 3.04 14.10
N ALA A 116 -13.11 3.13 13.45
CA ALA A 116 -13.95 1.98 13.13
C ALA A 116 -13.22 0.97 12.22
N VAL A 117 -12.54 1.45 11.17
CA VAL A 117 -11.72 0.60 10.28
C VAL A 117 -10.61 -0.10 11.05
N LEU A 118 -9.90 0.63 11.93
CA LEU A 118 -8.81 0.06 12.74
C LEU A 118 -9.32 -0.97 13.75
N MET A 119 -10.47 -0.73 14.39
CA MET A 119 -11.09 -1.71 15.30
C MET A 119 -11.51 -2.98 14.56
N THR A 120 -12.14 -2.84 13.40
CA THR A 120 -12.52 -4.00 12.57
C THR A 120 -11.28 -4.76 12.09
N MET A 121 -10.23 -4.04 11.73
CA MET A 121 -8.95 -4.63 11.35
C MET A 121 -8.34 -5.45 12.48
N GLN A 122 -8.36 -4.92 13.72
CA GLN A 122 -7.85 -5.63 14.88
C GLN A 122 -8.64 -6.92 15.11
N GLN A 123 -9.96 -6.86 15.09
CA GLN A 123 -10.83 -8.04 15.24
C GLN A 123 -10.57 -9.06 14.13
N ALA A 124 -10.48 -8.61 12.89
CA ALA A 124 -10.21 -9.49 11.75
C ALA A 124 -8.83 -10.16 11.84
N LEU A 125 -7.82 -9.46 12.36
CA LEU A 125 -6.49 -10.03 12.62
C LEU A 125 -6.54 -11.11 13.70
N ASP A 126 -7.34 -10.91 14.75
CA ASP A 126 -7.49 -11.87 15.84
C ASP A 126 -8.22 -13.15 15.38
N GLU A 127 -9.08 -13.05 14.38
CA GLU A 127 -9.79 -14.19 13.78
C GLU A 127 -8.92 -14.99 12.77
N LEU A 128 -7.79 -14.44 12.31
CA LEU A 128 -6.91 -15.15 11.38
C LEU A 128 -6.25 -16.36 12.04
N PRO A 129 -6.00 -17.46 11.27
CA PRO A 129 -5.08 -18.51 11.70
C PRO A 129 -3.74 -17.92 12.13
N ALA A 130 -3.18 -18.43 13.24
CA ALA A 130 -1.95 -17.90 13.83
C ALA A 130 -0.82 -17.71 12.83
N GLU A 131 -0.61 -18.70 11.96
CA GLU A 131 0.45 -18.66 10.94
C GLU A 131 0.26 -17.55 9.88
N GLN A 132 -0.97 -17.22 9.55
CA GLN A 132 -1.29 -16.13 8.61
C GLN A 132 -1.12 -14.77 9.27
N ARG A 133 -1.60 -14.63 10.51
CA ARG A 133 -1.46 -13.44 11.32
C ARG A 133 0.00 -13.09 11.57
N GLU A 134 0.82 -14.08 11.99
CA GLU A 134 2.24 -13.88 12.25
C GLU A 134 3.01 -13.35 11.02
N VAL A 135 2.78 -13.93 9.85
CA VAL A 135 3.42 -13.48 8.62
C VAL A 135 2.95 -12.08 8.23
N PHE A 136 1.65 -11.80 8.36
CA PHE A 136 1.10 -10.49 8.05
C PHE A 136 1.69 -9.41 8.98
N VAL A 137 1.68 -9.63 10.29
CA VAL A 137 2.25 -8.70 11.28
C VAL A 137 3.74 -8.47 11.03
N ALA A 138 4.52 -9.54 10.91
CA ALA A 138 5.96 -9.44 10.69
C ALA A 138 6.32 -8.67 9.42
N HIS A 139 5.57 -8.89 8.33
CA HIS A 139 5.87 -8.22 7.05
C HIS A 139 5.30 -6.81 6.94
N GLU A 140 4.02 -6.62 7.28
CA GLU A 140 3.31 -5.33 7.07
C GLU A 140 3.50 -4.34 8.22
N LEU A 141 3.56 -4.81 9.45
CA LEU A 141 3.67 -3.93 10.63
C LEU A 141 5.12 -3.78 11.10
N ASP A 142 5.86 -4.89 11.19
CA ASP A 142 7.25 -4.87 11.67
C ASP A 142 8.27 -4.60 10.54
N GLY A 143 7.84 -4.61 9.27
CA GLY A 143 8.69 -4.31 8.12
C GLY A 143 9.75 -5.37 7.81
N GLN A 144 9.59 -6.62 8.31
CA GLN A 144 10.52 -7.70 8.04
C GLN A 144 10.42 -8.18 6.59
N SER A 145 11.55 -8.50 5.95
CA SER A 145 11.52 -9.12 4.63
C SER A 145 11.07 -10.59 4.72
N PHE A 146 10.49 -11.14 3.66
CA PHE A 146 10.16 -12.57 3.62
C PHE A 146 11.38 -13.47 3.81
N LYS A 147 12.55 -13.01 3.40
CA LYS A 147 13.82 -13.72 3.59
C LYS A 147 14.21 -13.79 5.06
N ASP A 148 14.06 -12.68 5.79
CA ASP A 148 14.34 -12.63 7.23
C ASP A 148 13.35 -13.49 8.01
N ILE A 149 12.06 -13.43 7.64
CA ILE A 149 11.02 -14.27 8.23
C ILE A 149 11.32 -15.75 7.95
N ALA A 150 11.70 -16.13 6.73
CA ALA A 150 12.06 -17.50 6.36
C ALA A 150 13.28 -17.98 7.15
N ALA A 151 14.32 -17.15 7.28
CA ALA A 151 15.52 -17.47 8.06
C ALA A 151 15.21 -17.70 9.53
N ARG A 152 14.31 -16.91 10.11
CA ARG A 152 13.90 -17.01 11.51
C ARG A 152 12.97 -18.20 11.80
N THR A 153 12.04 -18.47 10.88
CA THR A 153 10.97 -19.47 11.10
C THR A 153 11.26 -20.84 10.47
N GLY A 154 12.21 -20.92 9.56
CA GLY A 154 12.48 -22.14 8.76
C GLY A 154 11.41 -22.44 7.69
N VAL A 155 10.43 -21.53 7.50
CA VAL A 155 9.36 -21.69 6.51
C VAL A 155 9.81 -21.14 5.16
N ALA A 156 9.54 -21.89 4.09
CA ALA A 156 9.90 -21.48 2.74
C ALA A 156 9.21 -20.16 2.34
N VAL A 157 9.90 -19.27 1.62
CA VAL A 157 9.40 -17.93 1.19
C VAL A 157 8.07 -18.07 0.45
N ASN A 158 7.90 -19.04 -0.45
CA ASN A 158 6.64 -19.24 -1.18
C ASN A 158 5.46 -19.58 -0.25
N THR A 159 5.70 -20.29 0.83
CA THR A 159 4.69 -20.58 1.85
C THR A 159 4.33 -19.32 2.62
N LEU A 160 5.31 -18.47 2.95
CA LEU A 160 5.06 -17.19 3.62
C LEU A 160 4.25 -16.24 2.73
N LEU A 161 4.57 -16.17 1.44
CA LEU A 161 3.81 -15.39 0.45
C LEU A 161 2.35 -15.88 0.36
N ALA A 162 2.12 -17.19 0.29
CA ALA A 162 0.78 -17.76 0.27
C ALA A 162 0.01 -17.44 1.56
N ARG A 163 0.63 -17.60 2.74
CA ARG A 163 0.03 -17.25 4.04
C ARG A 163 -0.36 -15.77 4.11
N LYS A 164 0.53 -14.86 3.68
CA LYS A 164 0.24 -13.43 3.59
C LYS A 164 -0.94 -13.16 2.67
N ARG A 165 -0.96 -13.76 1.47
CA ARG A 165 -2.05 -13.59 0.51
C ARG A 165 -3.40 -13.99 1.10
N TYR A 166 -3.49 -15.14 1.77
CA TYR A 166 -4.73 -15.57 2.42
C TYR A 166 -5.15 -14.64 3.57
N ALA A 167 -4.19 -14.16 4.37
CA ALA A 167 -4.46 -13.16 5.39
C ALA A 167 -5.09 -11.89 4.78
N VAL A 168 -4.48 -11.34 3.73
CA VAL A 168 -4.98 -10.15 3.05
C VAL A 168 -6.38 -10.35 2.47
N LEU A 169 -6.65 -11.50 1.83
CA LEU A 169 -7.99 -11.81 1.30
C LEU A 169 -9.05 -11.84 2.39
N SER A 170 -8.74 -12.46 3.53
CA SER A 170 -9.66 -12.52 4.68
C SER A 170 -9.91 -11.12 5.28
N LEU A 171 -8.85 -10.34 5.48
CA LEU A 171 -8.95 -8.97 6.00
C LEU A 171 -9.74 -8.07 5.06
N ARG A 172 -9.52 -8.16 3.73
CA ARG A 172 -10.28 -7.43 2.71
C ARG A 172 -11.77 -7.73 2.78
N ALA A 173 -12.14 -9.00 2.88
CA ALA A 173 -13.53 -9.40 2.97
C ALA A 173 -14.23 -8.79 4.20
N ARG A 174 -13.54 -8.71 5.33
CA ARG A 174 -14.07 -8.09 6.55
C ARG A 174 -14.18 -6.57 6.44
N LEU A 175 -13.18 -5.91 5.88
CA LEU A 175 -13.18 -4.45 5.76
C LEU A 175 -14.15 -3.95 4.68
N HIS A 176 -14.43 -4.76 3.66
CA HIS A 176 -15.41 -4.40 2.63
C HIS A 176 -16.82 -4.14 3.21
N THR A 177 -17.20 -4.86 4.25
CA THR A 177 -18.47 -4.62 4.96
C THR A 177 -18.51 -3.24 5.62
N VAL A 178 -17.42 -2.83 6.24
CA VAL A 178 -17.31 -1.50 6.87
C VAL A 178 -17.30 -0.38 5.84
N HIS A 179 -16.61 -0.57 4.71
CA HIS A 179 -16.62 0.39 3.63
C HIS A 179 -18.01 0.61 3.03
N ALA A 180 -18.79 -0.46 2.87
CA ALA A 180 -20.14 -0.37 2.36
C ALA A 180 -21.11 0.35 3.33
N GLU A 181 -20.87 0.25 4.65
CA GLU A 181 -21.66 0.93 5.68
C GLU A 181 -21.35 2.43 5.80
N TRP A 182 -20.13 2.85 5.44
CA TRP A 182 -19.67 4.24 5.62
C TRP A 182 -19.58 5.04 4.32
N ASP A 183 -19.93 4.44 3.17
CA ASP A 183 -19.83 5.09 1.84
C ASP A 183 -18.42 5.68 1.54
N LEU A 184 -17.36 4.99 2.01
CA LEU A 184 -15.96 5.42 1.97
C LEU A 184 -15.23 4.94 0.70
#